data_1f9e0121d0d8501e0a6b8f12e9d94d45
#
_entry.id   1f9e0121d0d8501e0a6b8f12e9d94d45
#
_cell.length_a   1.000
_cell.length_b   1.000
_cell.length_c   1.000
_cell.angle_alpha   90.00
_cell.angle_beta   90.00
_cell.angle_gamma   90.00
#
_symmetry.space_group_name_H-M   'P 1'
#
loop_
_entity.id
_entity.type
_entity.pdbx_description
1 polymer ?
#
loop_
_entity_poly.entity_id
_entity_poly.type
_entity_poly.pdbx_seq_one_letter_code
_entity_poly.pdbx_strand_id
1 'polypeptide(L)'
;MTRSIFSQEMQEVKDDTLLLGSMVEESVMKSVDALRDNNLERSRFVIANDEYINRKRFDIESAIIILIATQQPNTRDLRTLAASLDICTELERMGDYAKGISNINIRSDRKSVV
;
A
#
# COMPACT_ATOMS: atom_id res chain seq x y z
N MET A 1 11.85 -22.70 -13.42
CA MET A 1 12.52 -21.44 -13.14
C MET A 1 13.89 -21.69 -12.55
N THR A 2 14.91 -20.96 -13.00
CA THR A 2 16.26 -21.13 -12.43
C THR A 2 16.33 -20.44 -11.08
N ARG A 3 17.30 -20.86 -10.25
CA ARG A 3 17.53 -20.25 -8.94
C ARG A 3 17.81 -18.74 -9.07
N SER A 4 18.53 -18.34 -10.11
CA SER A 4 18.83 -16.94 -10.39
C SER A 4 17.56 -16.11 -10.63
N ILE A 5 16.64 -16.64 -11.43
CA ILE A 5 15.35 -15.97 -11.70
C ILE A 5 14.51 -15.90 -10.43
N PHE A 6 14.48 -16.99 -9.66
CA PHE A 6 13.75 -17.03 -8.39
C PHE A 6 14.29 -15.96 -7.42
N SER A 7 15.63 -15.84 -7.32
CA SER A 7 16.24 -14.82 -6.45
C SER A 7 15.89 -13.42 -6.90
N GLN A 8 15.81 -13.16 -8.21
CA GLN A 8 15.39 -11.86 -8.74
C GLN A 8 13.94 -11.56 -8.39
N GLU A 9 13.06 -12.55 -8.51
CA GLU A 9 11.65 -12.36 -8.19
C GLU A 9 11.43 -12.14 -6.69
N MET A 10 12.21 -12.83 -5.84
CA MET A 10 12.19 -12.58 -4.40
C MET A 10 12.61 -11.14 -4.09
N GLN A 11 13.65 -10.65 -4.77
CA GLN A 11 14.11 -9.27 -4.56
C GLN A 11 13.08 -8.27 -5.05
N GLU A 12 12.42 -8.54 -6.16
CA GLU A 12 11.34 -7.67 -6.66
C GLU A 12 10.20 -7.56 -5.66
N VAL A 13 9.82 -8.66 -5.02
CA VAL A 13 8.78 -8.64 -3.98
C VAL A 13 9.22 -7.74 -2.82
N LYS A 14 10.46 -7.87 -2.36
CA LYS A 14 10.99 -7.03 -1.28
C LYS A 14 10.98 -5.55 -1.67
N ASP A 15 11.48 -5.25 -2.87
CA ASP A 15 11.58 -3.87 -3.36
C ASP A 15 10.19 -3.25 -3.55
N ASP A 16 9.26 -4.02 -4.10
CA ASP A 16 7.89 -3.56 -4.32
C ASP A 16 7.15 -3.35 -3.00
N THR A 17 7.41 -4.19 -2.00
CA THR A 17 6.83 -4.02 -0.66
C THR A 17 7.32 -2.72 -0.02
N LEU A 18 8.62 -2.41 -0.16
CA LEU A 18 9.17 -1.15 0.33
C LEU A 18 8.57 0.05 -0.42
N LEU A 19 8.40 -0.07 -1.73
CA LEU A 19 7.78 0.98 -2.53
C LEU A 19 6.34 1.21 -2.10
N LEU A 20 5.58 0.15 -1.87
CA LEU A 20 4.21 0.27 -1.36
C LEU A 20 4.20 1.00 -0.02
N GLY A 21 5.15 0.68 0.86
CA GLY A 21 5.29 1.38 2.15
C GLY A 21 5.47 2.87 1.97
N SER A 22 6.32 3.28 1.03
CA SER A 22 6.55 4.69 0.73
C SER A 22 5.31 5.37 0.17
N MET A 23 4.58 4.69 -0.69
CA MET A 23 3.34 5.21 -1.26
C MET A 23 2.29 5.46 -0.17
N VAL A 24 2.14 4.52 0.74
CA VAL A 24 1.18 4.62 1.85
C VAL A 24 1.60 5.72 2.83
N GLU A 25 2.89 5.78 3.19
CA GLU A 25 3.40 6.83 4.07
C GLU A 25 3.11 8.22 3.50
N GLU A 26 3.38 8.42 2.22
CA GLU A 26 3.10 9.69 1.55
C GLU A 26 1.60 10.02 1.60
N SER A 27 0.75 9.01 1.36
CA SER A 27 -0.70 9.18 1.41
C SER A 27 -1.17 9.61 2.80
N VAL A 28 -0.66 8.97 3.85
CA VAL A 28 -1.01 9.31 5.24
C VAL A 28 -0.58 10.73 5.55
N MET A 29 0.65 11.10 5.21
CA MET A 29 1.17 12.44 5.47
C MET A 29 0.38 13.51 4.74
N LYS A 30 0.04 13.26 3.47
CA LYS A 30 -0.77 14.20 2.68
C LYS A 30 -2.17 14.37 3.25
N SER A 31 -2.76 13.27 3.75
CA SER A 31 -4.11 13.34 4.34
C SER A 31 -4.13 14.17 5.62
N VAL A 32 -3.11 14.02 6.47
CA VAL A 32 -2.99 14.78 7.71
C VAL A 32 -2.72 16.25 7.40
N ASP A 33 -1.81 16.54 6.48
CA ASP A 33 -1.50 17.90 6.08
C ASP A 33 -2.72 18.59 5.46
N ALA A 34 -3.47 17.87 4.63
CA ALA A 34 -4.67 18.41 4.00
C ALA A 34 -5.74 18.75 5.05
N LEU A 35 -5.88 17.91 6.07
CA LEU A 35 -6.82 18.17 7.16
C LEU A 35 -6.40 19.41 7.97
N ARG A 36 -5.12 19.48 8.33
CA ARG A 36 -4.60 20.63 9.09
C ARG A 36 -4.77 21.93 8.33
N ASP A 37 -4.49 21.92 7.03
CA ASP A 37 -4.50 23.13 6.19
C ASP A 37 -5.84 23.35 5.50
N ASN A 38 -6.83 22.48 5.74
CA ASN A 38 -8.13 22.50 5.09
C ASN A 38 -8.00 22.51 3.55
N ASN A 39 -7.08 21.70 3.05
CA ASN A 39 -6.82 21.61 1.60
C ASN A 39 -7.67 20.49 0.99
N LEU A 40 -8.83 20.85 0.46
CA LEU A 40 -9.79 19.89 -0.10
C LEU A 40 -9.28 19.21 -1.36
N GLU A 41 -8.54 19.95 -2.18
CA GLU A 41 -7.96 19.40 -3.41
C GLU A 41 -6.99 18.27 -3.10
N ARG A 42 -6.13 18.47 -2.09
CA ARG A 42 -5.20 17.43 -1.65
C ARG A 42 -5.93 16.22 -1.07
N SER A 43 -7.01 16.45 -0.31
CA SER A 43 -7.83 15.36 0.21
C SER A 43 -8.44 14.54 -0.93
N ARG A 44 -8.95 15.20 -1.96
CA ARG A 44 -9.49 14.50 -3.13
C ARG A 44 -8.42 13.71 -3.86
N PHE A 45 -7.20 14.24 -3.94
CA PHE A 45 -6.06 13.55 -4.53
C PHE A 45 -5.74 12.27 -3.76
N VAL A 46 -5.72 12.33 -2.42
CA VAL A 46 -5.45 11.14 -1.59
C VAL A 46 -6.49 10.06 -1.86
N ILE A 47 -7.76 10.43 -1.91
CA ILE A 47 -8.84 9.48 -2.17
C ILE A 47 -8.68 8.82 -3.55
N ALA A 48 -8.42 9.63 -4.58
CA ALA A 48 -8.26 9.13 -5.94
C ALA A 48 -7.01 8.25 -6.07
N ASN A 49 -5.92 8.61 -5.38
CA ASN A 49 -4.65 7.89 -5.46
C ASN A 49 -4.70 6.52 -4.76
N ASP A 50 -5.69 6.30 -3.90
CA ASP A 50 -5.85 5.03 -3.19
C ASP A 50 -6.02 3.85 -4.15
N GLU A 51 -6.59 4.08 -5.32
CA GLU A 51 -6.73 3.05 -6.35
C GLU A 51 -5.37 2.50 -6.80
N TYR A 52 -4.38 3.38 -6.98
CA TYR A 52 -3.03 2.97 -7.38
C TYR A 52 -2.33 2.19 -6.27
N ILE A 53 -2.53 2.60 -5.03
CA ILE A 53 -1.98 1.91 -3.86
C ILE A 53 -2.57 0.49 -3.78
N ASN A 54 -3.88 0.36 -3.93
CA ASN A 54 -4.56 -0.93 -3.89
C ASN A 54 -4.12 -1.84 -5.04
N ARG A 55 -3.91 -1.30 -6.22
CA ARG A 55 -3.41 -2.06 -7.36
C ARG A 55 -2.01 -2.58 -7.09
N LYS A 56 -1.13 -1.74 -6.56
CA LYS A 56 0.25 -2.15 -6.22
C LYS A 56 0.24 -3.26 -5.19
N ARG A 57 -0.57 -3.11 -4.15
CA ARG A 57 -0.72 -4.14 -3.11
C ARG A 57 -1.20 -5.46 -3.72
N PHE A 58 -2.23 -5.40 -4.54
CA PHE A 58 -2.77 -6.61 -5.19
C PHE A 58 -1.70 -7.31 -6.04
N ASP A 59 -0.93 -6.55 -6.81
CA ASP A 59 0.12 -7.11 -7.65
C ASP A 59 1.19 -7.80 -6.82
N ILE A 60 1.58 -7.23 -5.68
CA ILE A 60 2.58 -7.83 -4.78
C ILE A 60 2.02 -9.13 -4.19
N GLU A 61 0.79 -9.10 -3.68
CA GLU A 61 0.17 -10.28 -3.08
C GLU A 61 0.03 -11.41 -4.10
N SER A 62 -0.36 -11.08 -5.32
CA SER A 62 -0.49 -12.05 -6.40
C SER A 62 0.86 -12.67 -6.75
N ALA A 63 1.91 -11.86 -6.85
CA ALA A 63 3.26 -12.33 -7.13
C ALA A 63 3.74 -13.30 -6.04
N ILE A 64 3.47 -12.99 -4.78
CA ILE A 64 3.85 -13.84 -3.65
C ILE A 64 3.14 -15.19 -3.73
N ILE A 65 1.84 -15.19 -3.98
CA ILE A 65 1.04 -16.43 -4.06
C ILE A 65 1.55 -17.29 -5.22
N ILE A 66 1.85 -16.69 -6.36
CA ILE A 66 2.36 -17.42 -7.53
C ILE A 66 3.72 -18.04 -7.21
N LEU A 67 4.62 -17.30 -6.54
CA LEU A 67 5.92 -17.82 -6.15
C LEU A 67 5.80 -19.03 -5.21
N ILE A 68 4.92 -18.93 -4.22
CA ILE A 68 4.69 -20.03 -3.28
C ILE A 68 4.15 -21.25 -4.02
N ALA A 69 3.17 -21.05 -4.89
CA ALA A 69 2.50 -22.13 -5.60
C ALA A 69 3.40 -22.84 -6.62
N THR A 70 4.29 -22.09 -7.28
CA THR A 70 5.08 -22.61 -8.41
C THR A 70 6.50 -23.01 -8.06
N GLN A 71 7.12 -22.38 -7.03
CA GLN A 71 8.54 -22.56 -6.74
C GLN A 71 8.83 -23.33 -5.47
N GLN A 72 7.82 -23.60 -4.66
CA GLN A 72 7.97 -24.33 -3.39
C GLN A 72 9.16 -23.82 -2.60
N PRO A 73 9.16 -22.55 -2.17
CA PRO A 73 10.33 -21.97 -1.51
C PRO A 73 10.67 -22.69 -0.21
N ASN A 74 11.95 -22.62 0.18
CA ASN A 74 12.37 -23.16 1.46
C ASN A 74 11.75 -22.36 2.61
N THR A 75 11.93 -22.84 3.84
CA THR A 75 11.33 -22.22 5.03
C THR A 75 11.73 -20.75 5.19
N ARG A 76 12.99 -20.43 4.93
CA ARG A 76 13.51 -19.07 5.06
C ARG A 76 12.83 -18.12 4.06
N ASP A 77 12.77 -18.53 2.81
CA ASP A 77 12.15 -17.73 1.76
C ASP A 77 10.64 -17.62 1.96
N LEU A 78 10.01 -18.71 2.43
CA LEU A 78 8.59 -18.71 2.74
C LEU A 78 8.27 -17.71 3.86
N ARG A 79 9.11 -17.63 4.89
CA ARG A 79 8.94 -16.64 5.96
C ARG A 79 9.06 -15.22 5.44
N THR A 80 9.99 -14.97 4.53
CA THR A 80 10.15 -13.65 3.91
C THR A 80 8.88 -13.27 3.14
N LEU A 81 8.34 -14.20 2.35
CA LEU A 81 7.11 -13.95 1.60
C LEU A 81 5.91 -13.74 2.51
N ALA A 82 5.80 -14.54 3.57
CA ALA A 82 4.73 -14.38 4.56
C ALA A 82 4.81 -13.02 5.27
N ALA A 83 6.01 -12.58 5.61
CA ALA A 83 6.23 -11.27 6.21
C ALA A 83 5.79 -10.14 5.27
N SER A 84 6.09 -10.27 3.97
CA SER A 84 5.63 -9.29 2.98
C SER A 84 4.10 -9.23 2.88
N LEU A 85 3.42 -10.40 2.95
CA LEU A 85 1.96 -10.42 2.98
C LEU A 85 1.40 -9.70 4.20
N ASP A 86 1.99 -9.91 5.37
CA ASP A 86 1.57 -9.25 6.60
C ASP A 86 1.76 -7.74 6.49
N ILE A 87 2.89 -7.31 5.94
CA ILE A 87 3.17 -5.89 5.73
C ILE A 87 2.13 -5.29 4.77
N CYS A 88 1.81 -5.98 3.68
CA CYS A 88 0.79 -5.51 2.73
C CYS A 88 -0.56 -5.32 3.42
N THR A 89 -0.95 -6.23 4.31
CA THR A 89 -2.20 -6.13 5.06
C THR A 89 -2.21 -4.89 5.97
N GLU A 90 -1.11 -4.64 6.67
CA GLU A 90 -0.99 -3.46 7.52
C GLU A 90 -0.98 -2.16 6.71
N LEU A 91 -0.30 -2.17 5.57
CA LEU A 91 -0.26 -1.00 4.68
C LEU A 91 -1.64 -0.70 4.09
N GLU A 92 -2.44 -1.72 3.78
CA GLU A 92 -3.83 -1.52 3.35
C GLU A 92 -4.62 -0.79 4.42
N ARG A 93 -4.47 -1.20 5.68
CA ARG A 93 -5.16 -0.57 6.80
C ARG A 93 -4.76 0.90 6.93
N MET A 94 -3.47 1.19 6.83
CA MET A 94 -2.96 2.55 6.89
C MET A 94 -3.47 3.40 5.73
N GLY A 95 -3.53 2.83 4.53
CA GLY A 95 -4.10 3.51 3.37
C GLY A 95 -5.58 3.84 3.56
N ASP A 96 -6.33 2.93 4.16
CA ASP A 96 -7.73 3.16 4.47
C ASP A 96 -7.90 4.30 5.47
N TYR A 97 -7.01 4.41 6.45
CA TYR A 97 -7.03 5.55 7.39
C TYR A 97 -6.77 6.88 6.66
N ALA A 98 -5.82 6.91 5.74
CA ALA A 98 -5.54 8.12 4.96
C ALA A 98 -6.77 8.55 4.16
N LYS A 99 -7.41 7.60 3.52
CA LYS A 99 -8.65 7.84 2.77
C LYS A 99 -9.76 8.33 3.69
N GLY A 100 -9.89 7.72 4.88
CA GLY A 100 -10.87 8.12 5.88
C GLY A 100 -10.66 9.54 6.38
N ILE A 101 -9.42 9.92 6.68
CA ILE A 101 -9.08 11.28 7.09
C ILE A 101 -9.46 12.28 5.98
N SER A 102 -9.16 11.95 4.74
CA SER A 102 -9.47 12.79 3.61
C SER A 102 -10.99 12.96 3.41
N ASN A 103 -11.77 11.90 3.60
CA ASN A 103 -13.22 11.96 3.57
C ASN A 103 -13.77 12.84 4.69
N ILE A 104 -13.21 12.75 5.89
CA ILE A 104 -13.60 13.58 7.02
C ILE A 104 -13.36 15.06 6.71
N ASN A 105 -12.22 15.38 6.12
CA ASN A 105 -11.89 16.75 5.76
C ASN A 105 -12.92 17.34 4.78
N ILE A 106 -13.28 16.58 3.76
CA ILE A 106 -14.25 17.02 2.77
C ILE A 106 -15.64 17.22 3.41
N ARG A 107 -16.08 16.29 4.26
CA ARG A 107 -17.38 16.40 4.93
C ARG A 107 -17.43 17.56 5.91
N SER A 108 -16.33 17.78 6.63
CA SER A 108 -16.25 18.88 7.61
C SER A 108 -16.37 20.23 6.92
N ASP A 109 -15.77 20.38 5.74
CA ASP A 109 -15.89 21.61 4.97
C ASP A 109 -17.32 21.88 4.55
N ARG A 110 -18.04 20.85 4.08
CA ARG A 110 -19.44 20.97 3.71
C ARG A 110 -20.30 21.45 4.88
N LYS A 111 -20.04 20.95 6.08
CA LYS A 111 -20.76 21.36 7.29
C LYS A 111 -20.42 22.79 7.69
N SER A 112 -19.19 23.21 7.45
CA SER A 112 -18.76 24.57 7.77
C SER A 112 -19.43 25.63 6.90
N VAL A 113 -19.83 25.28 5.71
CA VAL A 113 -20.46 26.19 4.75
C VAL A 113 -21.91 26.49 5.12
N VAL A 114 -22.53 25.63 5.87
CA VAL A 114 -23.88 25.82 6.38
C VAL A 114 -23.87 26.68 7.62
#